data_ca77a980e87dd0130858108e1ab6fcdd
#
_entry.id   ca77a980e87dd0130858108e1ab6fcdd
#
_cell.length_a   1.000
_cell.length_b   1.000
_cell.length_c   1.000
_cell.angle_alpha   90.00
_cell.angle_beta   90.00
_cell.angle_gamma   90.00
#
_symmetry.space_group_name_H-M   'P 1'
#
loop_
_entity.id
_entity.type
_entity.pdbx_description
1 polymer ?
#
loop_
_entity_poly.entity_id
_entity_poly.type
_entity_poly.pdbx_seq_one_letter_code
_entity_poly.pdbx_strand_id
1 'polypeptide(L)' 'MKKQEELRELSDKDLQERLDSEVMELSQLRINHTITPLDDSGLIKEKRRQIARIHTEVRARELKKEE' A
#
# COMPACT_ATOMS: atom_id res chain seq x y z
N MET A 1 -1.64 2.32 -16.56
CA MET A 1 -2.19 1.49 -15.49
C MET A 1 -3.19 2.26 -14.67
N LYS A 2 -4.30 1.62 -14.35
CA LYS A 2 -5.42 2.29 -13.67
C LYS A 2 -5.39 2.18 -12.14
N LYS A 3 -4.31 1.64 -11.57
CA LYS A 3 -4.25 1.45 -10.11
C LYS A 3 -4.36 2.74 -9.32
N GLN A 4 -3.74 3.82 -9.81
CA GLN A 4 -3.83 5.10 -9.12
C GLN A 4 -5.23 5.69 -9.25
N GLU A 5 -5.88 5.49 -10.38
CA GLU A 5 -7.25 5.94 -10.59
C GLU A 5 -8.22 5.20 -9.68
N GLU A 6 -8.01 3.90 -9.50
CA GLU A 6 -8.82 3.12 -8.57
C GLU A 6 -8.71 3.64 -7.15
N LEU A 7 -7.50 4.03 -6.74
CA LEU A 7 -7.27 4.60 -5.42
C LEU A 7 -8.00 5.94 -5.26
N ARG A 8 -8.04 6.74 -6.32
CA ARG A 8 -8.74 8.03 -6.28
C ARG A 8 -10.24 7.88 -6.08
N GLU A 9 -10.81 6.76 -6.51
CA GLU A 9 -12.24 6.51 -6.38
C GLU A 9 -12.64 6.09 -4.97
N LEU A 10 -11.68 5.65 -4.14
CA LEU A 10 -11.97 5.23 -2.79
C LEU A 10 -12.25 6.42 -1.87
N SER A 11 -13.14 6.22 -0.89
CA SER A 11 -13.35 7.21 0.15
C SER A 11 -12.11 7.28 1.05
N ASP A 12 -11.98 8.35 1.85
CA ASP A 12 -10.86 8.50 2.76
C ASP A 12 -10.78 7.34 3.74
N LYS A 13 -11.91 6.90 4.24
CA LYS A 13 -11.98 5.77 5.15
C LYS A 13 -11.53 4.48 4.50
N ASP A 14 -12.04 4.19 3.30
CA ASP A 14 -11.68 2.99 2.57
C ASP A 14 -10.20 2.98 2.21
N LEU A 15 -9.67 4.13 1.84
CA LEU A 15 -8.26 4.26 1.51
C LEU A 15 -7.38 3.96 2.72
N GLN A 16 -7.75 4.48 3.89
CA GLN A 16 -7.01 4.24 5.13
C GLN A 16 -7.07 2.77 5.51
N GLU A 17 -8.23 2.15 5.41
CA GLU A 17 -8.38 0.72 5.69
C GLU A 17 -7.53 -0.13 4.77
N ARG A 18 -7.49 0.25 3.49
CA ARG A 18 -6.66 -0.47 2.52
C ARG A 18 -5.18 -0.32 2.84
N LEU A 19 -4.76 0.88 3.23
CA LEU A 19 -3.37 1.12 3.63
C LEU A 19 -2.99 0.24 4.83
N ASP A 20 -3.82 0.22 5.86
CA ASP A 20 -3.56 -0.59 7.05
C ASP A 20 -3.47 -2.07 6.70
N SER A 21 -4.37 -2.55 5.87
CA SER A 21 -4.39 -3.94 5.42
C SER A 21 -3.11 -4.30 4.65
N GLU A 22 -2.70 -3.43 3.72
CA GLU A 22 -1.50 -3.67 2.92
C GLU A 22 -0.24 -3.66 3.77
N VAL A 23 -0.15 -2.77 4.76
CA VAL A 23 0.98 -2.71 5.68
C VAL A 23 1.06 -4.00 6.49
N MET A 24 -0.07 -4.51 6.98
CA MET A 24 -0.10 -5.77 7.70
C MET A 24 0.34 -6.94 6.83
N GLU A 25 -0.10 -6.98 5.58
CA GLU A 25 0.31 -8.02 4.65
C GLU A 25 1.81 -7.97 4.38
N LEU A 26 2.37 -6.77 4.23
CA LEU A 26 3.80 -6.62 4.04
C LEU A 26 4.59 -7.13 5.24
N SER A 27 4.13 -6.80 6.45
CA SER A 27 4.76 -7.27 7.68
C SER A 27 4.75 -8.78 7.74
N GLN A 28 3.63 -9.41 7.36
CA GLN A 28 3.51 -10.87 7.35
C GLN A 28 4.46 -11.49 6.33
N LEU A 29 4.56 -10.89 5.16
CA LEU A 29 5.48 -11.38 4.13
C LEU A 29 6.93 -11.31 4.58
N ARG A 30 7.30 -10.23 5.28
CA ARG A 30 8.67 -10.08 5.80
C ARG A 30 8.98 -11.13 6.86
N ILE A 31 8.03 -11.40 7.75
CA ILE A 31 8.19 -12.42 8.78
C ILE A 31 8.34 -13.79 8.12
N ASN A 32 7.48 -14.12 7.19
CA ASN A 32 7.55 -15.40 6.47
C ASN A 32 8.86 -15.55 5.72
N HIS A 33 9.35 -14.48 5.11
CA HIS A 33 10.60 -14.50 4.36
C HIS A 33 11.80 -14.75 5.29
N THR A 34 11.74 -14.23 6.52
CA THR A 34 12.79 -14.43 7.52
C THR A 34 12.83 -15.89 7.99
N ILE A 35 11.65 -16.48 8.23
CA ILE A 35 11.54 -17.85 8.72
C ILE A 35 11.83 -18.86 7.59
N THR A 36 11.24 -18.65 6.43
CA THR A 36 11.40 -19.52 5.27
C THR A 36 11.73 -18.64 4.07
N PRO A 37 13.02 -18.48 3.73
CA PRO A 37 13.39 -17.62 2.61
C PRO A 37 12.65 -18.01 1.33
N LEU A 38 11.92 -17.05 0.78
CA LEU A 38 11.19 -17.26 -0.46
C LEU A 38 12.13 -17.03 -1.64
N ASP A 39 11.98 -17.83 -2.67
CA ASP A 39 12.77 -17.65 -3.88
C ASP A 39 12.38 -16.38 -4.63
N ASP A 40 11.18 -15.90 -4.39
CA ASP A 40 10.66 -14.71 -5.08
C ASP A 40 10.51 -13.51 -4.13
N SER A 41 11.50 -12.62 -4.16
CA SER A 41 11.46 -11.37 -3.42
C SER A 41 10.59 -10.32 -4.13
N GLY A 42 10.13 -10.62 -5.34
CA GLY A 42 9.28 -9.72 -6.13
C GLY A 42 7.98 -9.36 -5.44
N LEU A 43 7.41 -10.31 -4.68
CA LEU A 43 6.18 -10.07 -3.93
C LEU A 43 6.35 -8.95 -2.91
N ILE A 44 7.48 -8.93 -2.19
CA ILE A 44 7.75 -7.90 -1.21
C ILE A 44 7.92 -6.55 -1.89
N LYS A 45 8.65 -6.51 -2.99
CA LYS A 45 8.85 -5.28 -3.76
C LYS A 45 7.53 -4.74 -4.30
N GLU A 46 6.70 -5.61 -4.84
CA GLU A 46 5.42 -5.21 -5.37
C GLU A 46 4.50 -4.66 -4.28
N LYS A 47 4.47 -5.31 -3.12
CA LYS A 47 3.68 -4.86 -1.99
C LYS A 47 4.14 -3.48 -1.51
N ARG A 48 5.44 -3.26 -1.45
CA ARG A 48 5.99 -1.95 -1.09
C ARG A 48 5.59 -0.87 -2.06
N ARG A 49 5.56 -1.18 -3.36
CA ARG A 49 5.12 -0.23 -4.39
C ARG A 49 3.65 0.12 -4.25
N GLN A 50 2.81 -0.87 -3.96
CA GLN A 50 1.38 -0.65 -3.73
C GLN A 50 1.16 0.26 -2.54
N ILE A 51 1.88 0.03 -1.45
CA ILE A 51 1.79 0.86 -0.25
C ILE A 51 2.24 2.29 -0.56
N ALA A 52 3.32 2.46 -1.32
CA ALA A 52 3.80 3.77 -1.71
C ALA A 52 2.76 4.54 -2.52
N ARG A 53 2.04 3.86 -3.41
CA ARG A 53 0.97 4.48 -4.20
C ARG A 53 -0.17 4.95 -3.32
N ILE A 54 -0.54 4.15 -2.31
CA ILE A 54 -1.60 4.51 -1.37
C ILE A 54 -1.16 5.73 -0.55
N HIS A 55 0.07 5.74 -0.07
CA HIS A 55 0.62 6.89 0.65
C HIS A 55 0.60 8.16 -0.20
N THR A 56 0.94 8.04 -1.48
CA THR A 56 0.90 9.17 -2.41
C THR A 56 -0.50 9.75 -2.50
N GLU A 57 -1.50 8.90 -2.61
CA GLU A 57 -2.89 9.35 -2.67
C GLU A 57 -3.36 9.98 -1.37
N VAL A 58 -3.01 9.38 -0.23
CA VAL A 58 -3.34 9.93 1.07
C VAL A 58 -2.74 11.31 1.24
N ARG A 59 -1.46 11.46 0.87
CA ARG A 59 -0.79 12.75 0.99
C ARG A 59 -1.38 13.80 0.05
N ALA A 60 -1.75 13.40 -1.16
CA ALA A 60 -2.40 14.33 -2.09
C ALA A 60 -3.71 14.85 -1.52
N ARG A 61 -4.47 14.01 -0.85
CA ARG A 61 -5.73 14.41 -0.21
C ARG A 61 -5.50 15.34 0.97
N GLU A 62 -4.48 15.07 1.77
CA GLU A 62 -4.12 15.93 2.90
C GLU A 62 -3.73 17.33 2.41
N LEU A 63 -2.94 17.41 1.35
CA LEU A 63 -2.53 18.69 0.78
C LEU A 63 -3.72 19.48 0.25
N LYS A 64 -4.70 18.81 -0.34
CA LYS A 64 -5.91 19.46 -0.81
C LYS A 64 -6.74 20.03 0.32
N LYS A 65 -6.78 19.34 1.46
CA LYS A 65 -7.54 19.80 2.61
C LYS A 65 -6.96 21.07 3.24
N GLU A 66 -5.65 21.26 3.10
CA GLU A 66 -4.96 22.43 3.63
C GLU A 66 -5.13 23.68 2.76
N GLU A 67 -5.60 23.52 1.54
CA GLU A 67 -5.91 24.64 0.68
C GLU A 67 -7.30 25.18 1.00
#